data_c15c5bb28d9533299ed08c4a351c270a
#
_entry.id   c15c5bb28d9533299ed08c4a351c270a
#
_cell.length_a   1.000
_cell.length_b   1.000
_cell.length_c   1.000
_cell.angle_alpha   90.00
_cell.angle_beta   90.00
_cell.angle_gamma   90.00
#
_symmetry.space_group_name_H-M   'P 1'
#
loop_
_entity.id
_entity.type
_entity.pdbx_description
1 polymer ?
#
loop_
_entity_poly.entity_id
_entity_poly.type
_entity_poly.pdbx_seq_one_letter_code
_entity_poly.pdbx_strand_id
1 'polypeptide(L)'
;MSHISVGQPWTLVSCQESADDSSWMWTHPCGAVLSARLRQSDEVELIAGITMPPGIDTAEMTVPGPIWIPDDPLPAAVWAAGAHGLVVTRTCRDEHPALMVWRQDMGDSCAVDEGVSLLGSEIALAPGNSRLALWRGRLTDDIGEALGSLPAWLPAETIVDQPEEMVCHTPDAGILVDGAEHTSETIGPLPVGAHDLAIYESRGATRVLIGWSPDRATAVGARVDEILSGFDPRTVTGPQMWLLMSAVGMRVAPFSALEMAVEGLENVLSRPFGSADDHVARLLTCCAAFRLGHRMSDPELRDEGLRRLWELSLDEPGTFMSRCIASAELATLVPEHVWVNVVSGEGEDPLVRAERAIWTGRCASRDADEAVWELGAFLPTVPGGPLYAQGHRVSRRRAALAHAMTTVWPEELTSSFGSPRVGELRQRTLRRLLVSEHLDDEDLALLTW
;
A
#
# COMPACT_ATOMS: atom_id res chain seq x y z
N MET A 1 5.26 17.93 14.24
CA MET A 1 6.73 18.15 14.06
C MET A 1 7.39 16.85 13.67
N SER A 2 8.22 16.83 12.64
CA SER A 2 8.97 15.63 12.26
C SER A 2 9.85 15.16 13.43
N HIS A 3 9.93 13.87 13.64
CA HIS A 3 10.60 13.25 14.75
C HIS A 3 11.71 12.34 14.22
N ILE A 4 12.89 12.40 14.85
CA ILE A 4 14.00 11.50 14.56
C ILE A 4 14.09 10.49 15.68
N SER A 5 13.86 9.23 15.34
CA SER A 5 14.01 8.09 16.22
C SER A 5 15.36 7.43 16.00
N VAL A 6 16.00 7.03 17.07
CA VAL A 6 17.23 6.25 17.05
C VAL A 6 17.03 5.00 17.87
N GLY A 7 17.36 3.84 17.30
CA GLY A 7 17.29 2.57 18.02
C GLY A 7 18.33 2.48 19.15
N GLN A 8 18.14 1.55 20.09
CA GLN A 8 19.20 1.25 21.05
C GLN A 8 20.41 0.64 20.33
N PRO A 9 21.66 0.91 20.80
CA PRO A 9 22.02 1.51 22.10
C PRO A 9 22.44 3.00 22.02
N TRP A 10 21.88 3.80 21.13
CA TRP A 10 22.19 5.23 21.06
C TRP A 10 21.72 6.00 22.30
N THR A 11 22.54 6.91 22.77
CA THR A 11 22.25 7.79 23.93
C THR A 11 22.26 9.25 23.50
N LEU A 12 21.15 9.97 23.73
CA LEU A 12 21.04 11.40 23.45
C LEU A 12 21.99 12.19 24.36
N VAL A 13 22.86 13.00 23.76
CA VAL A 13 23.85 13.84 24.47
C VAL A 13 23.36 15.28 24.52
N SER A 14 22.80 15.81 23.44
CA SER A 14 22.27 17.16 23.37
C SER A 14 21.08 17.28 22.45
N CYS A 15 20.17 18.18 22.83
CA CYS A 15 19.04 18.59 22.00
C CYS A 15 18.90 20.11 22.15
N GLN A 16 18.81 20.81 21.02
CA GLN A 16 18.53 22.24 20.96
C GLN A 16 17.39 22.47 19.99
N GLU A 17 16.36 23.13 20.44
CA GLU A 17 15.17 23.42 19.65
C GLU A 17 14.88 24.91 19.65
N SER A 18 14.72 25.48 18.47
CA SER A 18 14.23 26.82 18.24
C SER A 18 13.16 26.81 17.13
N ALA A 19 12.53 27.93 16.85
CA ALA A 19 11.49 28.00 15.82
C ALA A 19 12.02 27.63 14.44
N ASP A 20 13.27 27.98 14.13
CA ASP A 20 13.83 27.84 12.77
C ASP A 20 14.97 26.82 12.67
N ASP A 21 15.41 26.27 13.80
CA ASP A 21 16.58 25.37 13.83
C ASP A 21 16.46 24.41 15.02
N SER A 22 16.47 23.12 14.73
CA SER A 22 16.49 22.07 15.74
C SER A 22 17.65 21.13 15.48
N SER A 23 18.41 20.80 16.52
CA SER A 23 19.55 19.90 16.39
C SER A 23 19.62 18.89 17.52
N TRP A 24 20.05 17.70 17.17
CA TRP A 24 20.18 16.56 18.09
C TRP A 24 21.54 15.91 17.90
N MET A 25 22.11 15.39 18.98
CA MET A 25 23.34 14.63 18.96
C MET A 25 23.25 13.43 19.90
N TRP A 26 23.63 12.27 19.39
CA TRP A 26 23.67 11.01 20.12
C TRP A 26 25.06 10.40 20.06
N THR A 27 25.37 9.58 21.04
CA THR A 27 26.58 8.76 21.06
C THR A 27 26.23 7.29 21.17
N HIS A 28 27.02 6.47 20.50
CA HIS A 28 26.93 5.02 20.57
C HIS A 28 28.03 4.46 21.47
N PRO A 29 27.83 3.34 22.19
CA PRO A 29 28.87 2.74 23.06
C PRO A 29 30.20 2.42 22.34
N CYS A 30 30.17 2.21 21.02
CA CYS A 30 31.38 2.02 20.22
C CYS A 30 32.15 3.32 19.95
N GLY A 31 31.66 4.48 20.39
CA GLY A 31 32.25 5.78 20.16
C GLY A 31 31.78 6.52 18.94
N ALA A 32 30.89 5.94 18.10
CA ALA A 32 30.30 6.67 17.01
C ALA A 32 29.41 7.82 17.49
N VAL A 33 29.41 8.92 16.74
CA VAL A 33 28.60 10.12 17.02
C VAL A 33 27.63 10.32 15.87
N LEU A 34 26.34 10.39 16.19
CA LEU A 34 25.27 10.75 15.28
C LEU A 34 24.83 12.18 15.57
N SER A 35 24.69 13.00 14.53
CA SER A 35 24.10 14.32 14.59
C SER A 35 22.96 14.43 13.61
N ALA A 36 21.90 15.13 13.99
CA ALA A 36 20.82 15.50 13.07
C ALA A 36 20.45 16.97 13.28
N ARG A 37 20.07 17.64 12.20
CA ARG A 37 19.68 19.04 12.22
C ARG A 37 18.54 19.26 11.23
N LEU A 38 17.48 19.90 11.70
CA LEU A 38 16.37 20.38 10.92
C LEU A 38 16.44 21.91 10.91
N ARG A 39 16.59 22.49 9.74
CA ARG A 39 16.68 23.94 9.54
C ARG A 39 15.53 24.42 8.67
N GLN A 40 14.82 25.45 9.11
CA GLN A 40 13.81 26.15 8.34
C GLN A 40 14.41 27.43 7.77
N SER A 41 14.51 27.50 6.45
CA SER A 41 14.90 28.68 5.68
C SER A 41 13.87 28.87 4.56
N ASP A 42 14.25 29.37 3.39
CA ASP A 42 13.37 29.39 2.20
C ASP A 42 12.98 27.97 1.77
N GLU A 43 13.85 27.00 2.01
CA GLU A 43 13.59 25.56 1.95
C GLU A 43 13.88 24.94 3.31
N VAL A 44 13.17 23.89 3.67
CA VAL A 44 13.44 23.15 4.90
C VAL A 44 14.53 22.13 4.62
N GLU A 45 15.59 22.12 5.42
CA GLU A 45 16.71 21.19 5.28
C GLU A 45 16.75 20.23 6.47
N LEU A 46 16.82 18.93 6.20
CA LEU A 46 17.09 17.87 7.18
C LEU A 46 18.46 17.28 6.86
N ILE A 47 19.40 17.43 7.76
CA ILE A 47 20.76 16.92 7.66
C ILE A 47 20.96 15.88 8.75
N ALA A 48 21.40 14.67 8.39
CA ALA A 48 21.81 13.65 9.36
C ALA A 48 23.22 13.19 9.03
N GLY A 49 24.09 13.12 10.04
CA GLY A 49 25.46 12.69 9.86
C GLY A 49 25.90 11.74 10.97
N ILE A 50 26.64 10.70 10.59
CA ILE A 50 27.25 9.77 11.53
C ILE A 50 28.75 9.74 11.30
N THR A 51 29.53 9.79 12.37
CA THR A 51 30.99 9.78 12.33
C THR A 51 31.55 8.79 13.34
N MET A 52 32.53 8.00 12.92
CA MET A 52 33.36 7.21 13.79
C MET A 52 34.66 7.97 14.04
N PRO A 53 34.98 8.39 15.28
CA PRO A 53 36.22 9.10 15.56
C PRO A 53 37.46 8.27 15.18
N PRO A 54 38.56 8.91 14.73
CA PRO A 54 39.83 8.21 14.53
C PRO A 54 40.42 7.74 15.86
N GLY A 55 41.15 6.64 15.86
CA GLY A 55 41.85 6.15 17.05
C GLY A 55 41.08 5.17 17.93
N ILE A 56 39.88 4.78 17.52
CA ILE A 56 39.17 3.64 18.10
C ILE A 56 39.80 2.35 17.56
N ASP A 57 40.26 1.52 18.50
CA ASP A 57 40.96 0.25 18.16
C ASP A 57 39.96 -0.87 17.83
N THR A 58 39.08 -0.61 16.86
CA THR A 58 38.10 -1.57 16.40
C THR A 58 38.12 -1.60 14.86
N ALA A 59 37.93 -2.80 14.33
CA ALA A 59 37.61 -2.99 12.91
C ALA A 59 36.29 -2.29 12.53
N GLU A 60 35.89 -2.39 11.31
CA GLU A 60 34.57 -1.92 10.84
C GLU A 60 33.44 -2.38 11.79
N MET A 61 32.58 -1.47 12.20
CA MET A 61 31.41 -1.75 13.06
C MET A 61 30.14 -1.38 12.34
N THR A 62 29.11 -2.20 12.55
CA THR A 62 27.77 -1.91 12.07
C THR A 62 26.93 -1.29 13.18
N VAL A 63 26.28 -0.17 12.89
CA VAL A 63 25.40 0.55 13.82
C VAL A 63 24.05 0.84 13.15
N PRO A 64 22.95 0.87 13.92
CA PRO A 64 21.64 1.21 13.38
C PRO A 64 21.59 2.68 12.92
N GLY A 65 20.99 2.92 11.78
CA GLY A 65 20.79 4.26 11.23
C GLY A 65 19.66 5.03 11.94
N PRO A 66 19.67 6.37 11.82
CA PRO A 66 18.58 7.20 12.32
C PRO A 66 17.35 7.05 11.43
N ILE A 67 16.17 6.92 12.04
CA ILE A 67 14.88 6.85 11.36
C ILE A 67 14.20 8.22 11.49
N TRP A 68 13.89 8.82 10.37
CA TRP A 68 13.03 10.00 10.30
C TRP A 68 11.59 9.56 10.16
N ILE A 69 10.72 9.99 11.09
CA ILE A 69 9.29 9.72 11.10
C ILE A 69 8.62 11.04 10.70
N PRO A 70 8.03 11.13 9.50
CA PRO A 70 7.25 12.30 9.10
C PRO A 70 6.06 12.48 10.03
N ASP A 71 5.92 13.67 10.60
CA ASP A 71 4.80 14.01 11.48
C ASP A 71 3.61 14.50 10.64
N ASP A 72 2.74 13.58 10.29
CA ASP A 72 1.50 13.87 9.59
C ASP A 72 0.37 12.98 10.16
N PRO A 73 -0.81 13.54 10.44
CA PRO A 73 -1.98 12.73 10.82
C PRO A 73 -2.49 11.84 9.68
N LEU A 74 -1.99 12.03 8.45
CA LEU A 74 -2.35 11.28 7.27
C LEU A 74 -1.15 10.47 6.74
N PRO A 75 -1.40 9.38 6.00
CA PRO A 75 -0.34 8.58 5.40
C PRO A 75 0.60 9.43 4.54
N ALA A 76 1.89 9.35 4.81
CA ALA A 76 2.90 9.91 3.94
C ALA A 76 3.15 8.98 2.74
N ALA A 77 3.31 9.53 1.54
CA ALA A 77 3.86 8.79 0.42
C ALA A 77 5.38 8.76 0.57
N VAL A 78 5.96 7.59 0.74
CA VAL A 78 7.40 7.42 0.96
C VAL A 78 7.99 6.55 -0.13
N TRP A 79 9.01 7.06 -0.79
CA TRP A 79 9.92 6.30 -1.63
C TRP A 79 11.36 6.63 -1.21
N ALA A 80 12.07 5.64 -0.71
CA ALA A 80 13.47 5.78 -0.34
C ALA A 80 14.19 4.50 -0.76
N ALA A 81 15.11 4.61 -1.69
CA ALA A 81 15.63 3.49 -2.47
C ALA A 81 17.15 3.61 -2.72
N GLY A 82 17.92 3.97 -1.72
CA GLY A 82 19.36 4.17 -1.82
C GLY A 82 19.74 5.63 -2.06
N ALA A 83 20.35 5.94 -3.20
CA ALA A 83 20.82 7.29 -3.52
C ALA A 83 19.71 8.30 -3.82
N HIS A 84 18.46 7.84 -3.97
CA HIS A 84 17.30 8.67 -4.20
C HIS A 84 16.19 8.40 -3.20
N GLY A 85 15.49 9.48 -2.81
CA GLY A 85 14.32 9.38 -1.94
C GLY A 85 13.39 10.57 -2.15
N LEU A 86 12.10 10.30 -1.96
CA LEU A 86 11.01 11.25 -1.99
C LEU A 86 10.05 10.92 -0.85
N VAL A 87 9.68 11.93 -0.05
CA VAL A 87 8.62 11.82 0.95
C VAL A 87 7.64 12.95 0.70
N VAL A 88 6.36 12.61 0.59
CA VAL A 88 5.29 13.59 0.41
C VAL A 88 4.32 13.46 1.57
N THR A 89 4.13 14.56 2.31
CA THR A 89 3.19 14.64 3.41
C THR A 89 2.16 15.74 3.14
N ARG A 90 0.96 15.58 3.66
CA ARG A 90 -0.05 16.64 3.61
C ARG A 90 0.22 17.64 4.74
N THR A 91 0.04 18.92 4.45
CA THR A 91 0.18 20.00 5.42
C THR A 91 -0.86 21.09 5.13
N CYS A 92 -0.80 22.19 5.87
CA CYS A 92 -1.62 23.37 5.61
C CYS A 92 -0.71 24.58 5.46
N ARG A 93 -0.99 25.39 4.45
CA ARG A 93 -0.37 26.70 4.25
C ARG A 93 -1.48 27.75 4.21
N ASP A 94 -1.40 28.74 5.09
CA ASP A 94 -2.39 29.84 5.15
C ASP A 94 -3.84 29.33 5.15
N GLU A 95 -4.13 28.27 5.94
CA GLU A 95 -5.42 27.57 6.04
C GLU A 95 -5.82 26.78 4.78
N HIS A 96 -4.99 26.70 3.76
CA HIS A 96 -5.21 25.88 2.58
C HIS A 96 -4.41 24.58 2.67
N PRO A 97 -4.98 23.46 2.18
CA PRO A 97 -4.24 22.20 2.09
C PRO A 97 -3.06 22.38 1.12
N ALA A 98 -1.90 21.87 1.50
CA ALA A 98 -0.68 21.87 0.72
C ALA A 98 0.08 20.56 0.91
N LEU A 99 1.05 20.29 0.06
CA LEU A 99 1.97 19.17 0.19
C LEU A 99 3.35 19.67 0.64
N MET A 100 3.92 19.01 1.62
CA MET A 100 5.34 19.13 1.92
C MET A 100 6.07 17.99 1.21
N VAL A 101 6.91 18.32 0.26
CA VAL A 101 7.67 17.42 -0.57
C VAL A 101 9.12 17.44 -0.15
N TRP A 102 9.61 16.31 0.33
CA TRP A 102 10.99 16.11 0.74
C TRP A 102 11.72 15.28 -0.30
N ARG A 103 12.81 15.80 -0.81
CA ARG A 103 13.69 15.12 -1.76
C ARG A 103 15.05 14.87 -1.13
N GLN A 104 15.56 13.69 -1.32
CA GLN A 104 16.93 13.36 -0.95
C GLN A 104 17.91 13.94 -1.95
N ASP A 105 18.85 14.75 -1.47
CA ASP A 105 19.96 15.31 -2.26
C ASP A 105 21.24 14.52 -2.09
N MET A 106 21.44 13.89 -0.93
CA MET A 106 22.65 13.15 -0.62
C MET A 106 22.37 12.05 0.38
N GLY A 107 23.12 10.97 0.33
CA GLY A 107 23.08 9.87 1.27
C GLY A 107 22.56 8.57 0.64
N ASP A 108 22.39 7.58 1.50
CA ASP A 108 21.84 6.27 1.16
C ASP A 108 20.69 5.98 2.12
N SER A 109 19.47 6.06 1.64
CA SER A 109 18.27 5.93 2.47
C SER A 109 17.46 4.71 2.09
N CYS A 110 16.71 4.19 3.04
CA CYS A 110 15.74 3.14 2.76
C CYS A 110 14.45 3.40 3.55
N ALA A 111 13.35 2.99 2.95
CA ALA A 111 12.07 2.99 3.63
C ALA A 111 12.04 1.85 4.67
N VAL A 112 11.53 2.16 5.86
CA VAL A 112 11.34 1.22 6.98
C VAL A 112 9.90 1.31 7.48
N ASP A 113 9.47 0.38 8.32
CA ASP A 113 8.06 0.31 8.75
C ASP A 113 7.56 1.58 9.45
N GLU A 114 8.42 2.34 10.10
CA GLU A 114 8.06 3.55 10.85
C GLU A 114 8.35 4.85 10.10
N GLY A 115 9.03 4.81 8.95
CA GLY A 115 9.42 6.02 8.21
C GLY A 115 10.59 5.79 7.23
N VAL A 116 11.60 6.65 7.31
CA VAL A 116 12.78 6.60 6.43
C VAL A 116 14.05 6.48 7.25
N SER A 117 14.81 5.42 7.04
CA SER A 117 16.18 5.38 7.53
C SER A 117 17.06 6.27 6.65
N LEU A 118 17.62 7.33 7.25
CA LEU A 118 18.28 8.41 6.52
C LEU A 118 19.67 8.04 5.98
N LEU A 119 20.30 6.99 6.53
CA LEU A 119 21.66 6.58 6.21
C LEU A 119 21.77 5.06 5.95
N GLY A 120 20.63 4.42 5.62
CA GLY A 120 20.49 2.97 5.55
C GLY A 120 20.10 2.36 6.91
N SER A 121 19.50 1.16 6.90
CA SER A 121 19.05 0.49 8.14
C SER A 121 20.22 0.08 9.03
N GLU A 122 21.32 -0.31 8.42
CA GLU A 122 22.58 -0.69 9.08
C GLU A 122 23.74 0.03 8.41
N ILE A 123 24.56 0.70 9.20
CA ILE A 123 25.65 1.55 8.70
C ILE A 123 26.96 0.93 9.13
N ALA A 124 27.73 0.47 8.15
CA ALA A 124 29.09 0.02 8.38
C ALA A 124 30.05 1.22 8.44
N LEU A 125 30.78 1.37 9.54
CA LEU A 125 31.70 2.45 9.82
C LEU A 125 33.05 1.93 10.26
N ALA A 126 34.10 2.35 9.55
CA ALA A 126 35.48 2.20 10.01
C ALA A 126 35.94 3.47 10.77
N PRO A 127 36.95 3.35 11.66
CA PRO A 127 37.53 4.51 12.36
C PRO A 127 37.97 5.63 11.39
N GLY A 128 37.54 6.85 11.67
CA GLY A 128 37.78 8.04 10.84
C GLY A 128 36.77 8.24 9.69
N ASN A 129 35.85 7.31 9.45
CA ASN A 129 34.84 7.44 8.41
C ASN A 129 33.59 8.18 8.89
N SER A 130 32.92 8.81 7.95
CA SER A 130 31.65 9.48 8.16
C SER A 130 30.67 9.18 7.03
N ARG A 131 29.37 9.24 7.33
CA ARG A 131 28.28 9.21 6.36
C ARG A 131 27.39 10.43 6.59
N LEU A 132 26.80 10.93 5.51
CA LEU A 132 25.94 12.11 5.54
C LEU A 132 24.72 11.90 4.68
N ALA A 133 23.57 12.33 5.17
CA ALA A 133 22.34 12.45 4.39
C ALA A 133 21.84 13.90 4.42
N LEU A 134 21.35 14.36 3.29
CA LEU A 134 20.73 15.68 3.13
C LEU A 134 19.40 15.50 2.40
N TRP A 135 18.35 16.00 3.03
CA TRP A 135 17.01 16.08 2.47
C TRP A 135 16.56 17.53 2.45
N ARG A 136 15.87 17.92 1.36
CA ARG A 136 15.27 19.24 1.23
C ARG A 136 13.78 19.14 1.07
N GLY A 137 13.06 19.92 1.88
CA GLY A 137 11.62 20.03 1.89
C GLY A 137 11.15 21.34 1.25
N ARG A 138 10.13 21.24 0.38
CA ARG A 138 9.43 22.40 -0.18
C ARG A 138 7.93 22.18 -0.16
N LEU A 139 7.19 23.29 -0.11
CA LEU A 139 5.73 23.26 -0.23
C LEU A 139 5.31 23.32 -1.70
N THR A 140 4.30 22.55 -2.06
CA THR A 140 3.61 22.59 -3.36
C THR A 140 2.12 22.29 -3.18
N ASP A 141 1.33 22.70 -4.15
CA ASP A 141 -0.12 22.44 -4.19
C ASP A 141 -0.46 21.33 -5.19
N ASP A 142 0.53 20.79 -5.90
CA ASP A 142 0.36 19.79 -6.96
C ASP A 142 1.27 18.57 -6.76
N ILE A 143 0.64 17.38 -6.70
CA ILE A 143 1.36 16.10 -6.64
C ILE A 143 2.20 15.84 -7.90
N GLY A 144 1.79 16.36 -9.05
CA GLY A 144 2.55 16.23 -10.29
C GLY A 144 3.91 16.93 -10.21
N GLU A 145 3.99 18.07 -9.52
CA GLU A 145 5.25 18.76 -9.24
C GLU A 145 6.14 17.93 -8.29
N ALA A 146 5.54 17.27 -7.29
CA ALA A 146 6.26 16.37 -6.41
C ALA A 146 6.84 15.17 -7.18
N LEU A 147 6.03 14.53 -8.02
CA LEU A 147 6.45 13.40 -8.85
C LEU A 147 7.50 13.79 -9.89
N GLY A 148 7.46 15.03 -10.39
CA GLY A 148 8.51 15.59 -11.26
C GLY A 148 9.89 15.70 -10.61
N SER A 149 9.98 15.50 -9.29
CA SER A 149 11.26 15.44 -8.56
C SER A 149 11.91 14.07 -8.59
N LEU A 150 11.22 13.04 -9.07
CA LEU A 150 11.77 11.70 -9.24
C LEU A 150 12.85 11.67 -10.33
N PRO A 151 13.79 10.71 -10.28
CA PRO A 151 14.78 10.54 -11.33
C PRO A 151 14.15 10.32 -12.71
N ALA A 152 14.68 10.98 -13.73
CA ALA A 152 14.15 10.89 -15.09
C ALA A 152 14.23 9.47 -15.69
N TRP A 153 15.12 8.63 -15.18
CA TRP A 153 15.26 7.23 -15.61
C TRP A 153 14.20 6.31 -15.02
N LEU A 154 13.50 6.75 -13.96
CA LEU A 154 12.52 5.91 -13.29
C LEU A 154 11.32 5.67 -14.22
N PRO A 155 10.93 4.41 -14.47
CA PRO A 155 9.76 4.12 -15.30
C PRO A 155 8.48 4.75 -14.71
N ALA A 156 7.63 5.28 -15.57
CA ALA A 156 6.33 5.82 -15.15
C ALA A 156 5.45 4.75 -14.48
N GLU A 157 5.56 3.51 -14.96
CA GLU A 157 4.94 2.33 -14.35
C GLU A 157 6.04 1.32 -14.02
N THR A 158 6.18 0.97 -12.76
CA THR A 158 7.15 -0.04 -12.29
C THR A 158 6.60 -1.46 -12.35
N ILE A 159 5.29 -1.61 -12.54
CA ILE A 159 4.64 -2.90 -12.74
C ILE A 159 3.75 -2.79 -13.98
N VAL A 160 4.03 -3.62 -14.97
CA VAL A 160 3.33 -3.67 -16.25
C VAL A 160 2.63 -5.01 -16.44
N ASP A 161 1.69 -5.08 -17.37
CA ASP A 161 1.03 -6.33 -17.73
C ASP A 161 1.94 -7.16 -18.66
N GLN A 162 1.93 -8.47 -18.53
CA GLN A 162 2.57 -9.33 -19.52
C GLN A 162 1.79 -9.29 -20.85
N PRO A 163 2.46 -9.21 -22.04
CA PRO A 163 3.90 -9.25 -22.28
C PRO A 163 4.53 -7.87 -22.55
N GLU A 164 4.08 -6.82 -21.89
CA GLU A 164 4.57 -5.46 -22.10
C GLU A 164 6.07 -5.33 -21.76
N GLU A 165 6.75 -4.39 -22.41
CA GLU A 165 8.12 -4.00 -22.12
C GLU A 165 8.14 -2.74 -21.26
N MET A 166 9.12 -2.62 -20.37
CA MET A 166 9.32 -1.45 -19.52
C MET A 166 10.48 -0.61 -20.08
N VAL A 167 10.29 0.70 -20.16
CA VAL A 167 11.33 1.62 -20.62
C VAL A 167 11.96 2.33 -19.43
N CYS A 168 13.29 2.25 -19.35
CA CYS A 168 14.11 2.87 -18.32
C CYS A 168 15.19 3.74 -18.99
N HIS A 169 14.98 5.04 -19.07
CA HIS A 169 15.89 5.96 -19.75
C HIS A 169 17.11 6.28 -18.89
N THR A 170 18.20 5.56 -19.07
CA THR A 170 19.45 5.76 -18.32
C THR A 170 20.59 6.17 -19.23
N PRO A 171 20.83 7.47 -19.42
CA PRO A 171 21.84 7.92 -20.38
C PRO A 171 23.27 7.52 -20.01
N ASP A 172 23.63 7.42 -18.74
CA ASP A 172 25.01 7.19 -18.28
C ASP A 172 25.10 6.30 -17.01
N ALA A 173 24.12 5.43 -16.76
CA ALA A 173 24.08 4.59 -15.56
C ALA A 173 24.26 3.11 -15.87
N GLY A 174 24.85 2.37 -14.95
CA GLY A 174 24.85 0.90 -14.98
C GLY A 174 23.51 0.36 -14.50
N ILE A 175 22.91 -0.54 -15.25
CA ILE A 175 21.64 -1.19 -14.92
C ILE A 175 21.90 -2.64 -14.54
N LEU A 176 21.40 -3.11 -13.41
CA LEU A 176 21.29 -4.51 -13.08
C LEU A 176 19.82 -4.90 -12.92
N VAL A 177 19.44 -6.02 -13.49
CA VAL A 177 18.12 -6.65 -13.27
C VAL A 177 18.36 -8.02 -12.64
N ASP A 178 17.83 -8.26 -11.46
CA ASP A 178 18.07 -9.46 -10.66
C ASP A 178 19.58 -9.77 -10.50
N GLY A 179 20.40 -8.72 -10.37
CA GLY A 179 21.84 -8.81 -10.24
C GLY A 179 22.60 -9.08 -11.55
N ALA A 180 21.93 -9.22 -12.70
CA ALA A 180 22.54 -9.36 -14.01
C ALA A 180 22.64 -8.00 -14.72
N GLU A 181 23.79 -7.74 -15.36
CA GLU A 181 24.01 -6.51 -16.12
C GLU A 181 23.04 -6.41 -17.32
N HIS A 182 22.40 -5.25 -17.46
CA HIS A 182 21.47 -4.95 -18.53
C HIS A 182 21.94 -3.71 -19.30
N THR A 183 22.04 -3.83 -20.62
CA THR A 183 22.63 -2.78 -21.48
C THR A 183 21.62 -2.04 -22.34
N SER A 184 20.35 -2.41 -22.28
CA SER A 184 19.27 -1.79 -23.05
C SER A 184 18.45 -0.84 -22.16
N GLU A 185 17.91 0.23 -22.76
CA GLU A 185 16.91 1.07 -22.09
C GLU A 185 15.53 0.37 -21.98
N THR A 186 15.33 -0.72 -22.68
CA THR A 186 14.09 -1.51 -22.65
C THR A 186 14.32 -2.79 -21.90
N ILE A 187 13.54 -3.03 -20.84
CA ILE A 187 13.61 -4.20 -19.98
C ILE A 187 12.41 -5.09 -20.25
N GLY A 188 12.64 -6.37 -20.47
CA GLY A 188 11.62 -7.40 -20.55
C GLY A 188 11.05 -7.70 -21.94
N PRO A 189 9.93 -8.44 -22.00
CA PRO A 189 9.18 -8.96 -20.86
C PRO A 189 9.98 -10.01 -20.04
N LEU A 190 9.92 -9.90 -18.72
CA LEU A 190 10.46 -10.89 -17.79
C LEU A 190 9.36 -11.85 -17.32
N PRO A 191 9.71 -12.96 -16.64
CA PRO A 191 8.70 -13.83 -16.02
C PRO A 191 7.75 -13.05 -15.12
N VAL A 192 6.51 -13.57 -14.97
CA VAL A 192 5.54 -13.00 -14.02
C VAL A 192 6.14 -13.00 -12.62
N GLY A 193 6.02 -11.88 -11.94
CA GLY A 193 6.54 -11.70 -10.59
C GLY A 193 7.27 -10.37 -10.40
N ALA A 194 7.87 -10.24 -9.23
CA ALA A 194 8.67 -9.08 -8.85
C ALA A 194 10.14 -9.32 -9.15
N HIS A 195 10.85 -8.29 -9.63
CA HIS A 195 12.25 -8.29 -10.01
C HIS A 195 12.96 -7.08 -9.37
N ASP A 196 14.23 -7.25 -9.03
CA ASP A 196 15.05 -6.16 -8.46
C ASP A 196 15.75 -5.40 -9.59
N LEU A 197 15.44 -4.11 -9.72
CA LEU A 197 16.12 -3.18 -10.60
C LEU A 197 17.08 -2.33 -9.78
N ALA A 198 18.39 -2.43 -10.05
CA ALA A 198 19.39 -1.57 -9.44
C ALA A 198 20.03 -0.65 -10.50
N ILE A 199 20.01 0.64 -10.23
CA ILE A 199 20.61 1.69 -11.07
C ILE A 199 21.80 2.29 -10.33
N TYR A 200 22.96 2.32 -10.99
CA TYR A 200 24.21 2.84 -10.45
C TYR A 200 24.57 4.16 -11.13
N GLU A 201 24.51 5.24 -10.38
CA GLU A 201 24.88 6.58 -10.81
C GLU A 201 26.05 7.13 -9.96
N SER A 202 26.54 8.31 -10.33
CA SER A 202 27.61 8.99 -9.57
C SER A 202 27.23 9.28 -8.11
N ARG A 203 25.94 9.38 -7.79
CA ARG A 203 25.40 9.61 -6.44
C ARG A 203 25.34 8.34 -5.60
N GLY A 204 25.40 7.17 -6.20
CA GLY A 204 25.27 5.87 -5.55
C GLY A 204 24.32 4.93 -6.29
N ALA A 205 23.95 3.85 -5.62
CA ALA A 205 23.01 2.87 -6.16
C ALA A 205 21.57 3.21 -5.71
N THR A 206 20.63 3.05 -6.63
CA THR A 206 19.19 3.11 -6.31
C THR A 206 18.55 1.78 -6.69
N ARG A 207 17.76 1.20 -5.79
CA ARG A 207 17.08 -0.06 -6.02
C ARG A 207 15.56 0.16 -6.07
N VAL A 208 14.94 -0.40 -7.09
CA VAL A 208 13.50 -0.28 -7.35
C VAL A 208 12.93 -1.66 -7.63
N LEU A 209 11.79 -1.97 -7.02
CA LEU A 209 11.03 -3.14 -7.38
C LEU A 209 10.28 -2.87 -8.68
N ILE A 210 10.55 -3.69 -9.70
CA ILE A 210 9.77 -3.72 -10.95
C ILE A 210 9.03 -5.05 -11.05
N GLY A 211 8.05 -5.16 -11.95
CA GLY A 211 7.33 -6.43 -12.06
C GLY A 211 6.49 -6.58 -13.31
N TRP A 212 6.18 -7.84 -13.61
CA TRP A 212 5.24 -8.24 -14.66
C TRP A 212 4.05 -8.93 -14.04
N SER A 213 2.89 -8.29 -14.17
CA SER A 213 1.63 -8.79 -13.64
C SER A 213 1.01 -9.84 -14.57
N PRO A 214 0.53 -10.97 -14.05
CA PRO A 214 -0.34 -11.84 -14.82
C PRO A 214 -1.68 -11.16 -15.05
N ASP A 215 -2.40 -11.57 -16.08
CA ASP A 215 -3.83 -11.26 -16.18
C ASP A 215 -4.60 -11.81 -14.97
N ARG A 216 -5.55 -11.03 -14.46
CA ARG A 216 -6.36 -11.40 -13.29
C ARG A 216 -7.07 -12.75 -13.46
N ALA A 217 -7.63 -13.01 -14.67
CA ALA A 217 -8.34 -14.25 -14.94
C ALA A 217 -7.38 -15.46 -14.88
N THR A 218 -6.14 -15.29 -15.34
CA THR A 218 -5.08 -16.30 -15.25
C THR A 218 -4.73 -16.62 -13.79
N ALA A 219 -4.53 -15.60 -12.97
CA ALA A 219 -4.23 -15.78 -11.55
C ALA A 219 -5.38 -16.48 -10.79
N VAL A 220 -6.61 -16.06 -11.04
CA VAL A 220 -7.82 -16.70 -10.47
C VAL A 220 -7.97 -18.14 -10.95
N GLY A 221 -7.77 -18.38 -12.26
CA GLY A 221 -7.85 -19.71 -12.85
C GLY A 221 -6.89 -20.70 -12.22
N ALA A 222 -5.63 -20.32 -12.06
CA ALA A 222 -4.62 -21.17 -11.43
C ALA A 222 -5.00 -21.54 -9.99
N ARG A 223 -5.49 -20.59 -9.19
CA ARG A 223 -5.94 -20.86 -7.82
C ARG A 223 -7.19 -21.73 -7.78
N VAL A 224 -8.12 -21.52 -8.70
CA VAL A 224 -9.36 -22.31 -8.79
C VAL A 224 -9.07 -23.76 -9.20
N ASP A 225 -8.10 -24.01 -10.07
CA ASP A 225 -7.66 -25.37 -10.41
C ASP A 225 -7.14 -26.12 -9.18
N GLU A 226 -6.41 -25.43 -8.30
CA GLU A 226 -5.98 -26.00 -7.01
C GLU A 226 -7.18 -26.32 -6.10
N ILE A 227 -8.14 -25.40 -5.97
CA ILE A 227 -9.36 -25.61 -5.17
C ILE A 227 -10.15 -26.78 -5.72
N LEU A 228 -10.37 -26.86 -7.03
CA LEU A 228 -11.13 -27.93 -7.66
C LEU A 228 -10.45 -29.30 -7.50
N SER A 229 -9.12 -29.36 -7.58
CA SER A 229 -8.35 -30.61 -7.42
C SER A 229 -8.36 -31.15 -6.00
N GLY A 230 -8.48 -30.26 -5.01
CA GLY A 230 -8.52 -30.61 -3.58
C GLY A 230 -9.88 -30.43 -2.92
N PHE A 231 -10.96 -30.29 -3.70
CA PHE A 231 -12.28 -29.93 -3.19
C PHE A 231 -12.82 -30.96 -2.17
N ASP A 232 -13.05 -30.47 -0.95
CA ASP A 232 -13.81 -31.18 0.09
C ASP A 232 -14.82 -30.18 0.68
N PRO A 233 -16.15 -30.40 0.48
CA PRO A 233 -17.17 -29.48 0.96
C PRO A 233 -17.16 -29.24 2.47
N ARG A 234 -16.46 -30.11 3.24
CA ARG A 234 -16.34 -29.98 4.70
C ARG A 234 -15.26 -29.00 5.15
N THR A 235 -14.28 -28.72 4.30
CA THR A 235 -13.09 -27.93 4.62
C THR A 235 -12.98 -26.64 3.83
N VAL A 236 -13.78 -26.48 2.76
CA VAL A 236 -13.79 -25.28 1.95
C VAL A 236 -14.25 -24.05 2.74
N THR A 237 -13.81 -22.87 2.28
CA THR A 237 -14.11 -21.58 2.89
C THR A 237 -14.99 -20.73 1.97
N GLY A 238 -15.67 -19.73 2.54
CA GLY A 238 -16.48 -18.79 1.75
C GLY A 238 -15.70 -18.04 0.67
N PRO A 239 -14.51 -17.51 0.94
CA PRO A 239 -13.65 -16.93 -0.09
C PRO A 239 -13.34 -17.86 -1.26
N GLN A 240 -13.09 -19.15 -1.00
CA GLN A 240 -12.91 -20.15 -2.07
C GLN A 240 -14.16 -20.31 -2.92
N MET A 241 -15.34 -20.33 -2.30
CA MET A 241 -16.62 -20.41 -3.05
C MET A 241 -16.86 -19.14 -3.88
N TRP A 242 -16.51 -17.98 -3.36
CA TRP A 242 -16.52 -16.75 -4.13
C TRP A 242 -15.60 -16.84 -5.36
N LEU A 243 -14.38 -17.38 -5.20
CA LEU A 243 -13.44 -17.57 -6.31
C LEU A 243 -13.97 -18.53 -7.38
N LEU A 244 -14.56 -19.67 -6.99
CA LEU A 244 -15.20 -20.60 -7.93
C LEU A 244 -16.28 -19.89 -8.78
N MET A 245 -17.16 -19.15 -8.14
CA MET A 245 -18.20 -18.38 -8.82
C MET A 245 -17.62 -17.32 -9.77
N SER A 246 -16.61 -16.60 -9.32
CA SER A 246 -15.95 -15.55 -10.09
C SER A 246 -15.22 -16.11 -11.32
N ALA A 247 -14.53 -17.25 -11.15
CA ALA A 247 -13.82 -17.93 -12.24
C ALA A 247 -14.75 -18.40 -13.36
N VAL A 248 -15.94 -18.88 -13.03
CA VAL A 248 -16.95 -19.20 -14.04
C VAL A 248 -17.42 -17.94 -14.75
N GLY A 249 -17.57 -16.83 -14.03
CA GLY A 249 -17.88 -15.52 -14.63
C GLY A 249 -16.80 -15.04 -15.60
N MET A 250 -15.54 -15.26 -15.26
CA MET A 250 -14.37 -14.95 -16.10
C MET A 250 -14.12 -15.99 -17.21
N ARG A 251 -14.88 -17.07 -17.26
CA ARG A 251 -14.73 -18.20 -18.21
C ARG A 251 -13.41 -18.97 -18.06
N VAL A 252 -12.83 -18.98 -16.88
CA VAL A 252 -11.61 -19.75 -16.56
C VAL A 252 -11.90 -21.00 -15.73
N ALA A 253 -13.17 -21.28 -15.41
CA ALA A 253 -13.63 -22.52 -14.77
C ALA A 253 -14.88 -23.07 -15.45
N PRO A 254 -15.12 -24.40 -15.39
CA PRO A 254 -16.32 -25.02 -15.94
C PRO A 254 -17.56 -24.67 -15.11
N PHE A 255 -18.74 -24.74 -15.73
CA PHE A 255 -20.00 -24.45 -15.03
C PHE A 255 -20.26 -25.35 -13.81
N SER A 256 -19.77 -26.61 -13.82
CA SER A 256 -19.84 -27.53 -12.70
C SER A 256 -19.18 -26.99 -11.42
N ALA A 257 -18.25 -26.03 -11.53
CA ALA A 257 -17.68 -25.35 -10.36
C ALA A 257 -18.74 -24.58 -9.56
N LEU A 258 -19.84 -24.13 -10.18
CA LEU A 258 -20.96 -23.51 -9.46
C LEU A 258 -21.74 -24.51 -8.61
N GLU A 259 -21.91 -25.74 -9.07
CA GLU A 259 -22.57 -26.81 -8.29
C GLU A 259 -21.74 -27.16 -7.07
N MET A 260 -20.41 -27.26 -7.24
CA MET A 260 -19.49 -27.45 -6.11
C MET A 260 -19.51 -26.27 -5.14
N ALA A 261 -19.61 -25.03 -5.64
CA ALA A 261 -19.72 -23.87 -4.81
C ALA A 261 -21.04 -23.83 -4.00
N VAL A 262 -22.17 -24.29 -4.57
CA VAL A 262 -23.44 -24.45 -3.83
C VAL A 262 -23.25 -25.43 -2.68
N GLU A 263 -22.75 -26.65 -2.95
CA GLU A 263 -22.51 -27.69 -1.94
C GLU A 263 -21.58 -27.19 -0.82
N GLY A 264 -20.52 -26.47 -1.19
CA GLY A 264 -19.58 -25.86 -0.23
C GLY A 264 -20.25 -24.82 0.65
N LEU A 265 -21.05 -23.91 0.06
CA LEU A 265 -21.75 -22.86 0.80
C LEU A 265 -22.83 -23.39 1.72
N GLU A 266 -23.63 -24.37 1.29
CA GLU A 266 -24.61 -25.04 2.14
C GLU A 266 -23.94 -25.62 3.40
N ASN A 267 -22.76 -26.23 3.24
CA ASN A 267 -22.00 -26.78 4.35
C ASN A 267 -21.42 -25.69 5.27
N VAL A 268 -20.85 -24.62 4.71
CA VAL A 268 -20.32 -23.49 5.50
C VAL A 268 -21.45 -22.80 6.27
N LEU A 269 -22.58 -22.54 5.64
CA LEU A 269 -23.74 -21.87 6.25
C LEU A 269 -24.54 -22.75 7.21
N SER A 270 -24.40 -24.08 7.15
CA SER A 270 -25.03 -24.99 8.12
C SER A 270 -24.48 -24.80 9.55
N ARG A 271 -23.36 -24.11 9.70
CA ARG A 271 -22.68 -23.86 10.98
C ARG A 271 -22.76 -22.38 11.36
N PRO A 272 -22.77 -22.04 12.65
CA PRO A 272 -22.56 -20.66 13.07
C PRO A 272 -21.13 -20.24 12.66
N PHE A 273 -20.97 -19.00 12.27
CA PHE A 273 -19.63 -18.44 12.08
C PHE A 273 -18.85 -18.50 13.39
N GLY A 274 -17.62 -19.00 13.34
CA GLY A 274 -16.73 -19.04 14.50
C GLY A 274 -16.24 -17.64 14.85
N SER A 275 -15.93 -17.40 16.12
CA SER A 275 -15.29 -16.14 16.55
C SER A 275 -13.87 -15.95 15.99
N ALA A 276 -13.28 -17.02 15.46
CA ALA A 276 -11.97 -17.00 14.81
C ALA A 276 -12.05 -16.70 13.29
N ASP A 277 -13.26 -16.74 12.70
CA ASP A 277 -13.42 -16.44 11.29
C ASP A 277 -13.22 -14.93 11.04
N ASP A 278 -12.40 -14.59 10.05
CA ASP A 278 -12.18 -13.20 9.64
C ASP A 278 -13.51 -12.57 9.21
N HIS A 279 -13.75 -11.33 9.60
CA HIS A 279 -14.97 -10.59 9.27
C HIS A 279 -15.19 -10.51 7.74
N VAL A 280 -14.11 -10.27 6.98
CA VAL A 280 -14.17 -10.20 5.51
C VAL A 280 -14.55 -11.56 4.91
N ALA A 281 -13.99 -12.66 5.43
CA ALA A 281 -14.34 -14.01 4.98
C ALA A 281 -15.82 -14.33 5.19
N ARG A 282 -16.38 -13.90 6.33
CA ARG A 282 -17.84 -14.05 6.63
C ARG A 282 -18.68 -13.24 5.65
N LEU A 283 -18.29 -12.00 5.36
CA LEU A 283 -18.99 -11.16 4.38
C LEU A 283 -18.94 -11.75 2.97
N LEU A 284 -17.76 -12.20 2.52
CA LEU A 284 -17.60 -12.88 1.23
C LEU A 284 -18.47 -14.14 1.13
N THR A 285 -18.56 -14.92 2.21
CA THR A 285 -19.43 -16.09 2.29
C THR A 285 -20.90 -15.74 2.07
N CYS A 286 -21.40 -14.73 2.79
CA CYS A 286 -22.79 -14.28 2.66
C CYS A 286 -23.09 -13.77 1.24
N CYS A 287 -22.19 -12.97 0.69
CA CYS A 287 -22.34 -12.43 -0.67
C CYS A 287 -22.25 -13.52 -1.75
N ALA A 288 -21.37 -14.52 -1.56
CA ALA A 288 -21.28 -15.66 -2.47
C ALA A 288 -22.60 -16.46 -2.46
N ALA A 289 -23.14 -16.75 -1.28
CA ALA A 289 -24.42 -17.47 -1.13
C ALA A 289 -25.58 -16.71 -1.80
N PHE A 290 -25.70 -15.42 -1.53
CA PHE A 290 -26.71 -14.58 -2.17
C PHE A 290 -26.62 -14.59 -3.69
N ARG A 291 -25.44 -14.30 -4.24
CA ARG A 291 -25.24 -14.21 -5.71
C ARG A 291 -25.39 -15.56 -6.38
N LEU A 292 -24.87 -16.61 -5.77
CA LEU A 292 -24.93 -17.95 -6.32
C LEU A 292 -26.36 -18.51 -6.26
N GLY A 293 -27.07 -18.32 -5.13
CA GLY A 293 -28.47 -18.68 -5.00
C GLY A 293 -29.35 -17.97 -6.03
N HIS A 294 -29.11 -16.70 -6.30
CA HIS A 294 -29.78 -15.97 -7.38
C HIS A 294 -29.48 -16.58 -8.75
N ARG A 295 -28.17 -16.84 -9.05
CA ARG A 295 -27.73 -17.37 -10.35
C ARG A 295 -28.23 -18.80 -10.61
N MET A 296 -28.28 -19.64 -9.59
CA MET A 296 -28.70 -21.04 -9.67
C MET A 296 -30.21 -21.22 -9.49
N SER A 297 -30.96 -20.13 -9.25
CA SER A 297 -32.37 -20.14 -8.89
C SER A 297 -32.69 -20.96 -7.64
N ASP A 298 -31.79 -20.88 -6.66
CA ASP A 298 -31.91 -21.50 -5.35
C ASP A 298 -32.32 -20.42 -4.31
N PRO A 299 -33.62 -20.34 -3.98
CA PRO A 299 -34.11 -19.32 -3.02
C PRO A 299 -33.66 -19.58 -1.60
N GLU A 300 -33.42 -20.83 -1.21
CA GLU A 300 -33.01 -21.16 0.17
C GLU A 300 -31.58 -20.66 0.44
N LEU A 301 -30.66 -20.94 -0.47
CA LEU A 301 -29.28 -20.46 -0.39
C LEU A 301 -29.23 -18.92 -0.45
N ARG A 302 -30.00 -18.30 -1.35
CA ARG A 302 -30.08 -16.84 -1.48
C ARG A 302 -30.55 -16.19 -0.19
N ASP A 303 -31.68 -16.65 0.34
CA ASP A 303 -32.33 -16.05 1.51
C ASP A 303 -31.51 -16.26 2.79
N GLU A 304 -30.81 -17.40 2.91
CA GLU A 304 -29.88 -17.64 4.01
C GLU A 304 -28.65 -16.70 3.92
N GLY A 305 -28.08 -16.51 2.72
CA GLY A 305 -27.01 -15.53 2.51
C GLY A 305 -27.41 -14.10 2.94
N LEU A 306 -28.62 -13.67 2.54
CA LEU A 306 -29.15 -12.36 2.93
C LEU A 306 -29.39 -12.25 4.44
N ARG A 307 -29.98 -13.27 5.04
CA ARG A 307 -30.25 -13.30 6.48
C ARG A 307 -28.96 -13.16 7.30
N ARG A 308 -27.93 -13.92 6.93
CA ARG A 308 -26.61 -13.87 7.59
C ARG A 308 -25.92 -12.51 7.38
N LEU A 309 -25.97 -11.97 6.17
CA LEU A 309 -25.43 -10.65 5.90
C LEU A 309 -26.09 -9.56 6.74
N TRP A 310 -27.42 -9.66 6.90
CA TRP A 310 -28.18 -8.75 7.73
C TRP A 310 -27.79 -8.85 9.21
N GLU A 311 -27.68 -10.07 9.74
CA GLU A 311 -27.23 -10.32 11.12
C GLU A 311 -25.82 -9.72 11.35
N LEU A 312 -24.87 -9.96 10.47
CA LEU A 312 -23.53 -9.39 10.56
C LEU A 312 -23.54 -7.85 10.52
N SER A 313 -24.43 -7.26 9.74
CA SER A 313 -24.53 -5.79 9.65
C SER A 313 -25.01 -5.11 10.94
N LEU A 314 -25.76 -5.83 11.77
CA LEU A 314 -26.24 -5.34 13.05
C LEU A 314 -25.23 -5.58 14.18
N ASP A 315 -24.54 -6.72 14.14
CA ASP A 315 -23.66 -7.15 15.22
C ASP A 315 -22.24 -6.61 15.08
N GLU A 316 -21.73 -6.54 13.86
CA GLU A 316 -20.32 -6.18 13.57
C GLU A 316 -20.24 -5.23 12.36
N PRO A 317 -20.62 -3.96 12.49
CA PRO A 317 -20.39 -3.01 11.41
C PRO A 317 -18.88 -2.84 11.19
N GLY A 318 -18.43 -3.04 9.97
CA GLY A 318 -16.99 -3.01 9.64
C GLY A 318 -16.70 -2.47 8.25
N THR A 319 -15.42 -2.36 7.96
CA THR A 319 -14.90 -2.05 6.62
C THR A 319 -15.45 -3.08 5.62
N PHE A 320 -15.85 -2.65 4.44
CA PHE A 320 -16.40 -3.50 3.39
C PHE A 320 -17.89 -3.91 3.57
N MET A 321 -18.51 -3.74 4.74
CA MET A 321 -19.91 -4.07 4.97
C MET A 321 -20.85 -3.30 4.03
N SER A 322 -20.64 -1.99 3.87
CA SER A 322 -21.42 -1.14 2.96
C SER A 322 -21.41 -1.69 1.53
N ARG A 323 -20.25 -2.15 1.09
CA ARG A 323 -20.06 -2.73 -0.24
C ARG A 323 -20.82 -4.04 -0.42
N CYS A 324 -20.81 -4.87 0.60
CA CYS A 324 -21.56 -6.14 0.61
C CYS A 324 -23.08 -5.91 0.55
N ILE A 325 -23.58 -4.95 1.34
CA ILE A 325 -25.01 -4.57 1.34
C ILE A 325 -25.42 -4.00 0.00
N ALA A 326 -24.62 -3.13 -0.60
CA ALA A 326 -24.88 -2.59 -1.93
C ALA A 326 -24.92 -3.68 -3.00
N SER A 327 -24.00 -4.63 -2.95
CA SER A 327 -23.95 -5.72 -3.91
C SER A 327 -25.13 -6.69 -3.81
N ALA A 328 -25.69 -6.83 -2.63
CA ALA A 328 -26.88 -7.64 -2.39
C ALA A 328 -28.19 -6.92 -2.73
N GLU A 329 -28.14 -5.73 -3.36
CA GLU A 329 -29.30 -4.89 -3.66
C GLU A 329 -30.12 -4.50 -2.41
N LEU A 330 -29.63 -4.77 -1.22
CA LEU A 330 -30.30 -4.39 0.03
C LEU A 330 -30.38 -2.88 0.22
N ALA A 331 -29.50 -2.13 -0.45
CA ALA A 331 -29.52 -0.67 -0.40
C ALA A 331 -30.87 -0.04 -0.81
N THR A 332 -31.64 -0.71 -1.67
CA THR A 332 -32.98 -0.28 -2.09
C THR A 332 -34.06 -0.69 -1.09
N LEU A 333 -33.80 -1.66 -0.23
CA LEU A 333 -34.76 -2.22 0.73
C LEU A 333 -34.52 -1.69 2.14
N VAL A 334 -33.34 -1.18 2.41
CA VAL A 334 -32.94 -0.69 3.73
C VAL A 334 -33.28 0.81 3.85
N PRO A 335 -34.04 1.23 4.87
CA PRO A 335 -34.28 2.65 5.11
C PRO A 335 -32.99 3.45 5.24
N GLU A 336 -32.98 4.66 4.70
CA GLU A 336 -31.80 5.54 4.66
C GLU A 336 -31.10 5.69 6.02
N HIS A 337 -31.86 5.79 7.13
CA HIS A 337 -31.29 5.92 8.47
C HIS A 337 -30.57 4.66 8.96
N VAL A 338 -30.99 3.46 8.53
CA VAL A 338 -30.32 2.19 8.83
C VAL A 338 -29.04 2.08 8.00
N TRP A 339 -29.12 2.47 6.74
CA TRP A 339 -27.99 2.52 5.81
C TRP A 339 -26.89 3.45 6.32
N VAL A 340 -27.27 4.65 6.75
CA VAL A 340 -26.34 5.59 7.37
C VAL A 340 -25.70 5.01 8.63
N ASN A 341 -26.44 4.27 9.47
CA ASN A 341 -25.90 3.65 10.67
C ASN A 341 -24.96 2.47 10.36
N VAL A 342 -25.27 1.64 9.36
CA VAL A 342 -24.40 0.54 8.92
C VAL A 342 -23.10 1.07 8.33
N VAL A 343 -23.17 2.13 7.54
CA VAL A 343 -22.00 2.79 6.96
C VAL A 343 -21.29 3.70 7.97
N SER A 344 -22.00 4.13 9.03
CA SER A 344 -21.47 5.05 10.04
C SER A 344 -20.90 4.38 11.28
N GLY A 345 -20.60 3.08 11.25
CA GLY A 345 -19.87 2.45 12.34
C GLY A 345 -18.79 3.40 12.87
N GLU A 346 -18.67 3.59 14.18
CA GLU A 346 -17.81 4.56 14.86
C GLU A 346 -16.30 4.41 14.58
N GLY A 347 -15.93 3.71 13.49
CA GLY A 347 -14.55 3.57 13.04
C GLY A 347 -14.07 4.83 12.33
N GLU A 348 -12.97 5.38 12.75
CA GLU A 348 -12.22 6.45 12.09
C GLU A 348 -11.58 6.01 10.75
N ASP A 349 -11.95 4.84 10.23
CA ASP A 349 -11.37 4.28 9.00
C ASP A 349 -11.66 5.21 7.79
N PRO A 350 -10.63 5.79 7.16
CA PRO A 350 -10.79 6.70 6.03
C PRO A 350 -11.56 6.10 4.86
N LEU A 351 -11.39 4.79 4.57
CA LEU A 351 -12.12 4.12 3.49
C LEU A 351 -13.63 4.07 3.78
N VAL A 352 -14.02 3.84 5.03
CA VAL A 352 -15.43 3.84 5.44
C VAL A 352 -16.04 5.24 5.35
N ARG A 353 -15.31 6.27 5.78
CA ARG A 353 -15.75 7.66 5.65
C ARG A 353 -15.94 8.08 4.19
N ALA A 354 -15.02 7.68 3.32
CA ALA A 354 -15.10 7.96 1.90
C ALA A 354 -16.26 7.24 1.23
N GLU A 355 -16.45 5.97 1.53
CA GLU A 355 -17.58 5.19 1.03
C GLU A 355 -18.91 5.88 1.39
N ARG A 356 -19.06 6.32 2.64
CA ARG A 356 -20.22 7.10 3.07
C ARG A 356 -20.38 8.39 2.28
N ALA A 357 -19.32 9.15 2.10
CA ALA A 357 -19.35 10.40 1.36
C ALA A 357 -19.80 10.18 -0.10
N ILE A 358 -19.32 9.13 -0.72
CA ILE A 358 -19.68 8.77 -2.10
C ILE A 358 -21.15 8.35 -2.19
N TRP A 359 -21.61 7.47 -1.32
CA TRP A 359 -23.00 7.02 -1.28
C TRP A 359 -24.01 8.14 -0.97
N THR A 360 -23.61 9.12 -0.19
CA THR A 360 -24.46 10.31 0.10
C THR A 360 -24.34 11.40 -0.97
N GLY A 361 -23.68 11.14 -2.08
CA GLY A 361 -23.48 12.11 -3.17
C GLY A 361 -22.51 13.24 -2.83
N ARG A 362 -21.68 13.07 -1.80
CA ARG A 362 -20.69 14.05 -1.33
C ARG A 362 -19.28 13.74 -1.84
N CYS A 363 -19.16 13.36 -3.12
CA CYS A 363 -17.86 13.03 -3.71
C CYS A 363 -16.81 14.15 -3.59
N ALA A 364 -17.24 15.42 -3.51
CA ALA A 364 -16.36 16.57 -3.29
C ALA A 364 -16.14 16.89 -1.80
N SER A 365 -16.49 15.97 -0.89
CA SER A 365 -16.25 16.17 0.54
C SER A 365 -14.79 15.97 0.90
N ARG A 366 -14.38 16.57 2.02
CA ARG A 366 -13.05 16.35 2.59
C ARG A 366 -12.77 14.87 2.85
N ASP A 367 -13.75 14.09 3.29
CA ASP A 367 -13.60 12.67 3.56
C ASP A 367 -13.28 11.88 2.29
N ALA A 368 -13.94 12.19 1.16
CA ALA A 368 -13.63 11.58 -0.13
C ALA A 368 -12.23 11.96 -0.62
N ASP A 369 -11.84 13.23 -0.47
CA ASP A 369 -10.51 13.71 -0.82
C ASP A 369 -9.40 13.01 0.01
N GLU A 370 -9.59 12.92 1.32
CA GLU A 370 -8.68 12.22 2.22
C GLU A 370 -8.53 10.74 1.85
N ALA A 371 -9.63 10.09 1.48
CA ALA A 371 -9.59 8.69 1.08
C ALA A 371 -8.93 8.46 -0.27
N VAL A 372 -9.13 9.34 -1.25
CA VAL A 372 -8.40 9.26 -2.52
C VAL A 372 -6.91 9.48 -2.29
N TRP A 373 -6.55 10.40 -1.40
CA TRP A 373 -5.16 10.57 -0.98
C TRP A 373 -4.62 9.30 -0.32
N GLU A 374 -5.36 8.72 0.62
CA GLU A 374 -4.98 7.48 1.29
C GLU A 374 -4.83 6.33 0.30
N LEU A 375 -5.76 6.19 -0.66
CA LEU A 375 -5.63 5.25 -1.78
C LEU A 375 -4.34 5.50 -2.57
N GLY A 376 -4.04 6.73 -2.89
CA GLY A 376 -2.78 7.10 -3.53
C GLY A 376 -1.56 6.79 -2.68
N ALA A 377 -1.69 6.90 -1.36
CA ALA A 377 -0.67 6.52 -0.41
C ALA A 377 -0.62 5.00 -0.18
N PHE A 378 -1.73 4.28 -0.27
CA PHE A 378 -1.76 2.81 -0.24
C PHE A 378 -1.28 2.18 -1.55
N LEU A 379 -1.53 2.86 -2.64
CA LEU A 379 -1.21 2.41 -3.97
C LEU A 379 0.00 3.19 -4.44
N PRO A 380 1.12 2.55 -4.71
CA PRO A 380 2.31 3.28 -5.09
C PRO A 380 2.01 4.19 -6.29
N THR A 381 1.73 5.44 -5.97
CA THR A 381 1.76 6.54 -6.93
C THR A 381 3.19 6.89 -7.25
N VAL A 382 4.09 6.48 -6.35
CA VAL A 382 5.53 6.60 -6.48
C VAL A 382 6.06 5.21 -6.74
N PRO A 383 6.69 4.96 -7.86
CA PRO A 383 7.23 3.65 -8.22
C PRO A 383 8.16 3.10 -7.13
N GLY A 384 7.96 1.84 -6.77
CA GLY A 384 8.83 1.11 -5.85
C GLY A 384 8.76 1.49 -4.37
N GLY A 385 7.90 2.44 -4.00
CA GLY A 385 7.77 2.87 -2.61
C GLY A 385 6.86 1.97 -1.78
N PRO A 386 7.25 1.55 -0.58
CA PRO A 386 6.30 1.16 0.43
C PRO A 386 5.53 2.41 0.88
N LEU A 387 4.26 2.24 1.16
CA LEU A 387 3.36 3.29 1.59
C LEU A 387 3.15 3.14 3.07
N TYR A 388 3.34 4.21 3.82
CA TYR A 388 3.18 4.20 5.26
C TYR A 388 2.05 5.14 5.67
N ALA A 389 1.04 4.56 6.32
CA ALA A 389 0.24 5.31 7.27
C ALA A 389 1.01 5.29 8.58
N GLN A 390 1.29 6.44 9.17
CA GLN A 390 1.87 6.65 10.51
C GLN A 390 2.23 5.35 11.29
N GLY A 391 3.45 4.81 11.07
CA GLY A 391 3.94 3.65 11.79
C GLY A 391 3.31 2.30 11.42
N HIS A 392 2.48 2.23 10.39
CA HIS A 392 1.89 0.97 9.93
C HIS A 392 2.17 0.74 8.46
N ARG A 393 2.87 -0.33 8.18
CA ARG A 393 2.98 -0.86 6.81
C ARG A 393 1.60 -1.25 6.32
N VAL A 394 1.18 -0.73 5.16
CA VAL A 394 -0.09 -1.12 4.56
C VAL A 394 -0.05 -2.61 4.24
N SER A 395 -0.90 -3.37 4.90
CA SER A 395 -1.01 -4.80 4.64
C SER A 395 -1.59 -5.04 3.25
N ARG A 396 -1.22 -6.17 2.65
CA ARG A 396 -1.83 -6.64 1.39
C ARG A 396 -3.35 -6.72 1.50
N ARG A 397 -3.86 -7.19 2.64
CA ARG A 397 -5.29 -7.25 2.95
C ARG A 397 -5.94 -5.87 2.85
N ARG A 398 -5.30 -4.82 3.39
CA ARG A 398 -5.82 -3.46 3.31
C ARG A 398 -5.86 -2.95 1.87
N ALA A 399 -4.83 -3.23 1.08
CA ALA A 399 -4.79 -2.87 -0.34
C ALA A 399 -5.86 -3.62 -1.16
N ALA A 400 -6.07 -4.91 -0.89
CA ALA A 400 -7.11 -5.71 -1.54
C ALA A 400 -8.52 -5.21 -1.18
N LEU A 401 -8.76 -4.85 0.09
CA LEU A 401 -10.00 -4.20 0.54
C LEU A 401 -10.23 -2.87 -0.17
N ALA A 402 -9.21 -2.01 -0.23
CA ALA A 402 -9.29 -0.73 -0.93
C ALA A 402 -9.62 -0.93 -2.42
N HIS A 403 -9.01 -1.92 -3.07
CA HIS A 403 -9.35 -2.28 -4.44
C HIS A 403 -10.83 -2.66 -4.58
N ALA A 404 -11.33 -3.57 -3.74
CA ALA A 404 -12.72 -4.01 -3.79
C ALA A 404 -13.71 -2.87 -3.53
N MET A 405 -13.45 -2.02 -2.53
CA MET A 405 -14.31 -0.88 -2.20
C MET A 405 -14.38 0.15 -3.33
N THR A 406 -13.28 0.41 -4.01
CA THR A 406 -13.21 1.44 -5.06
C THR A 406 -13.80 1.01 -6.40
N THR A 407 -14.23 -0.23 -6.55
CA THR A 407 -14.81 -0.72 -7.83
C THR A 407 -16.09 -0.01 -8.27
N VAL A 408 -16.77 0.68 -7.36
CA VAL A 408 -17.99 1.48 -7.64
C VAL A 408 -17.78 2.98 -7.49
N TRP A 409 -16.60 3.41 -7.09
CA TRP A 409 -16.29 4.82 -7.02
C TRP A 409 -16.14 5.41 -8.43
N PRO A 410 -16.46 6.70 -8.62
CA PRO A 410 -16.24 7.34 -9.91
C PRO A 410 -14.77 7.21 -10.32
N GLU A 411 -14.51 6.69 -11.51
CA GLU A 411 -13.13 6.48 -12.01
C GLU A 411 -12.35 7.78 -12.14
N GLU A 412 -13.05 8.88 -12.42
CA GLU A 412 -12.49 10.23 -12.59
C GLU A 412 -12.21 10.94 -11.26
N LEU A 413 -12.58 10.35 -10.12
CA LEU A 413 -12.37 10.96 -8.82
C LEU A 413 -10.87 11.10 -8.55
N THR A 414 -10.45 12.31 -8.18
CA THR A 414 -9.06 12.66 -7.83
C THR A 414 -9.04 13.33 -6.46
N SER A 415 -7.87 13.41 -5.83
CA SER A 415 -7.67 14.26 -4.68
C SER A 415 -7.59 15.75 -5.08
N SER A 416 -7.74 16.65 -4.13
CA SER A 416 -7.56 18.10 -4.31
C SER A 416 -6.15 18.49 -4.78
N PHE A 417 -5.18 17.60 -4.67
CA PHE A 417 -3.81 17.78 -5.12
C PHE A 417 -3.55 17.26 -6.55
N GLY A 418 -4.60 16.84 -7.26
CA GLY A 418 -4.50 16.32 -8.63
C GLY A 418 -4.37 14.80 -8.72
N SER A 419 -3.75 14.32 -9.77
CA SER A 419 -3.59 12.91 -10.14
C SER A 419 -2.91 12.05 -9.03
N PRO A 420 -3.05 10.72 -9.05
CA PRO A 420 -3.78 9.95 -10.06
C PRO A 420 -5.28 9.80 -9.75
N ARG A 421 -6.03 9.39 -10.78
CA ARG A 421 -7.46 9.10 -10.65
C ARG A 421 -7.68 7.77 -9.96
N VAL A 422 -8.84 7.60 -9.32
CA VAL A 422 -9.21 6.34 -8.66
C VAL A 422 -9.12 5.13 -9.60
N GLY A 423 -9.53 5.28 -10.86
CA GLY A 423 -9.40 4.20 -11.85
C GLY A 423 -7.95 3.76 -12.07
N GLU A 424 -7.02 4.71 -12.19
CA GLU A 424 -5.58 4.44 -12.33
C GLU A 424 -5.00 3.78 -11.07
N LEU A 425 -5.33 4.34 -9.90
CA LEU A 425 -4.91 3.79 -8.61
C LEU A 425 -5.37 2.35 -8.44
N ARG A 426 -6.62 2.04 -8.79
CA ARG A 426 -7.18 0.69 -8.73
C ARG A 426 -6.41 -0.28 -9.63
N GLN A 427 -6.07 0.11 -10.86
CA GLN A 427 -5.29 -0.73 -11.78
C GLN A 427 -3.86 -0.98 -11.24
N ARG A 428 -3.20 0.04 -10.75
CA ARG A 428 -1.87 -0.10 -10.14
C ARG A 428 -1.89 -1.03 -8.93
N THR A 429 -2.92 -0.94 -8.09
CA THR A 429 -3.09 -1.85 -6.94
C THR A 429 -3.25 -3.28 -7.38
N LEU A 430 -4.14 -3.51 -8.35
CA LEU A 430 -4.38 -4.84 -8.89
C LEU A 430 -3.07 -5.48 -9.39
N ARG A 431 -2.32 -4.77 -10.24
CA ARG A 431 -1.04 -5.26 -10.76
C ARG A 431 -0.06 -5.57 -9.64
N ARG A 432 0.11 -4.66 -8.68
CA ARG A 432 1.01 -4.86 -7.55
C ARG A 432 0.65 -6.07 -6.70
N LEU A 433 -0.63 -6.27 -6.42
CA LEU A 433 -1.08 -7.42 -5.65
C LEU A 433 -0.87 -8.72 -6.41
N LEU A 434 -1.18 -8.74 -7.72
CA LEU A 434 -0.99 -9.92 -8.55
C LEU A 434 0.48 -10.33 -8.76
N VAL A 435 1.41 -9.39 -8.61
CA VAL A 435 2.87 -9.67 -8.61
C VAL A 435 3.34 -10.25 -7.27
N SER A 436 2.56 -10.11 -6.20
CA SER A 436 2.90 -10.61 -4.87
C SER A 436 2.84 -12.14 -4.81
N GLU A 437 3.90 -12.79 -4.31
CA GLU A 437 4.02 -14.25 -4.26
C GLU A 437 3.05 -14.94 -3.28
N HIS A 438 2.31 -14.20 -2.44
CA HIS A 438 1.56 -14.79 -1.32
C HIS A 438 0.14 -14.21 -1.16
N LEU A 439 -0.64 -14.14 -2.25
CA LEU A 439 -2.06 -13.85 -2.12
C LEU A 439 -2.80 -15.05 -1.54
N ASP A 440 -3.51 -14.84 -0.44
CA ASP A 440 -4.44 -15.82 0.08
C ASP A 440 -5.80 -15.79 -0.65
N ASP A 441 -6.67 -16.73 -0.32
CA ASP A 441 -7.98 -16.86 -0.98
C ASP A 441 -8.87 -15.64 -0.77
N GLU A 442 -8.75 -14.97 0.38
CA GLU A 442 -9.54 -13.77 0.66
C GLU A 442 -9.01 -12.56 -0.11
N ASP A 443 -7.69 -12.36 -0.15
CA ASP A 443 -7.09 -11.28 -0.92
C ASP A 443 -7.45 -11.41 -2.40
N LEU A 444 -7.32 -12.63 -2.95
CA LEU A 444 -7.66 -12.88 -4.34
C LEU A 444 -9.17 -12.74 -4.59
N ALA A 445 -10.04 -13.16 -3.65
CA ALA A 445 -11.48 -12.96 -3.75
C ALA A 445 -11.85 -11.46 -3.80
N LEU A 446 -11.20 -10.63 -2.97
CA LEU A 446 -11.38 -9.18 -3.01
C LEU A 446 -10.97 -8.55 -4.35
N LEU A 447 -9.94 -9.09 -5.00
CA LEU A 447 -9.53 -8.63 -6.34
C LEU A 447 -10.52 -9.01 -7.45
N THR A 448 -11.43 -9.93 -7.20
CA THR A 448 -12.47 -10.36 -8.16
C THR A 448 -13.83 -9.70 -7.93
N TRP A 449 -13.92 -8.83 -6.97
CA TRP A 449 -15.15 -8.12 -6.59
C TRP A 449 -15.72 -7.23 -7.71
#